data_83934412f39bef313d17b0e67461bfac
#
_entry.id   83934412f39bef313d17b0e67461bfac
#
_cell.length_a   1.000
_cell.length_b   1.000
_cell.length_c   1.000
_cell.angle_alpha   90.00
_cell.angle_beta   90.00
_cell.angle_gamma   90.00
#
_symmetry.space_group_name_H-M   'P 1'
#
loop_
_entity.id
_entity.type
_entity.pdbx_description
1 polymer ?
#
loop_
_entity_poly.entity_id
_entity_poly.type
_entity_poly.pdbx_seq_one_letter_code
_entity_poly.pdbx_strand_id
1 'polypeptide(L)'
;MKFWNVRRVAAVLLSAFAANAFAQTKADAQKAYVAGKWQEAATAYEAACPKEPDSLKAECYLWDVLALSQTGNAQSFKIAGKRLDSLIQKANPQKAIYADLLMTSAQFRLYMGKYDLAAEDLVRAIETSHPNQVTVLQKVCAAVQPKVKNERLSEACGNLGKPAPATAEKAQPPAAVQPAKEEKAASAEVVPEKKAQPQDGNWYLQLGAFGVKSNAEFLVNNLKKRGIECTIEERVGETKTLYLVQSKNFETKEKAIDFGAEKLTPLNIEFRAYSRK
;
A
#
# COMPACT_ATOMS: atom_id res chain seq x y z
N MET A 1 -8.84 -73.32 -11.63
CA MET A 1 -8.16 -72.24 -10.92
C MET A 1 -8.60 -70.90 -11.51
N LYS A 2 -9.43 -70.17 -10.76
CA LYS A 2 -10.15 -68.99 -11.26
C LYS A 2 -9.43 -67.72 -10.77
N PHE A 3 -8.81 -66.97 -11.69
CA PHE A 3 -8.37 -65.58 -11.47
C PHE A 3 -9.60 -64.68 -11.60
N TRP A 4 -10.11 -64.14 -10.48
CA TRP A 4 -11.22 -63.22 -10.47
C TRP A 4 -10.72 -61.80 -10.22
N ASN A 5 -11.00 -61.00 -11.20
CA ASN A 5 -11.02 -59.55 -11.35
C ASN A 5 -10.95 -58.70 -10.08
N VAL A 6 -9.79 -58.03 -9.96
CA VAL A 6 -9.55 -56.90 -8.98
C VAL A 6 -9.55 -55.53 -9.75
N ARG A 7 -10.44 -55.37 -10.73
CA ARG A 7 -10.43 -54.12 -11.55
C ARG A 7 -11.67 -53.22 -11.44
N ARG A 8 -12.51 -53.38 -10.40
CA ARG A 8 -13.75 -52.55 -10.32
C ARG A 8 -14.02 -51.84 -8.99
N VAL A 9 -13.04 -51.63 -8.14
CA VAL A 9 -13.27 -50.92 -6.85
C VAL A 9 -12.55 -49.55 -6.75
N ALA A 10 -11.78 -49.14 -7.77
CA ALA A 10 -11.00 -47.88 -7.74
C ALA A 10 -11.74 -46.67 -8.31
N ALA A 11 -13.00 -46.73 -8.72
CA ALA A 11 -13.70 -45.68 -9.45
C ALA A 11 -14.78 -44.92 -8.65
N VAL A 12 -14.98 -45.22 -7.36
CA VAL A 12 -16.11 -44.65 -6.59
C VAL A 12 -15.65 -43.66 -5.47
N LEU A 13 -14.36 -43.50 -5.24
CA LEU A 13 -13.88 -42.63 -4.16
C LEU A 13 -13.40 -41.23 -4.64
N LEU A 14 -13.53 -40.90 -5.93
CA LEU A 14 -13.12 -39.59 -6.49
C LEU A 14 -14.27 -38.60 -6.71
N SER A 15 -15.51 -38.96 -6.39
CA SER A 15 -16.67 -38.08 -6.61
C SER A 15 -17.25 -37.43 -5.36
N ALA A 16 -16.62 -37.58 -4.18
CA ALA A 16 -17.14 -37.02 -2.94
C ALA A 16 -16.49 -35.69 -2.51
N PHE A 17 -15.53 -35.14 -3.27
CA PHE A 17 -14.88 -33.86 -2.96
C PHE A 17 -15.38 -32.66 -3.78
N ALA A 18 -16.35 -32.85 -4.68
CA ALA A 18 -16.83 -31.81 -5.59
C ALA A 18 -18.17 -31.17 -5.17
N ALA A 19 -18.64 -31.35 -3.96
CA ALA A 19 -19.97 -30.89 -3.57
C ALA A 19 -19.97 -30.13 -2.25
N ASN A 20 -19.30 -28.99 -2.16
CA ASN A 20 -19.63 -27.90 -1.23
C ASN A 20 -18.98 -26.59 -1.65
N ALA A 21 -18.98 -26.25 -2.92
CA ALA A 21 -18.83 -24.87 -3.36
C ALA A 21 -20.16 -24.15 -3.13
N PHE A 22 -20.63 -24.10 -1.89
CA PHE A 22 -21.61 -23.11 -1.49
C PHE A 22 -20.98 -21.76 -1.83
N ALA A 23 -21.68 -20.94 -2.61
CA ALA A 23 -21.25 -19.60 -2.93
C ALA A 23 -21.05 -18.85 -1.60
N GLN A 24 -19.79 -18.83 -1.11
CA GLN A 24 -19.45 -18.10 0.10
C GLN A 24 -19.82 -16.64 -0.08
N THR A 25 -20.61 -16.13 0.82
CA THR A 25 -21.10 -14.74 0.83
C THR A 25 -20.27 -13.91 1.78
N LYS A 26 -20.31 -12.57 1.65
CA LYS A 26 -19.72 -11.64 2.62
C LYS A 26 -20.28 -11.90 4.03
N ALA A 27 -21.56 -12.28 4.16
CA ALA A 27 -22.18 -12.61 5.44
C ALA A 27 -21.57 -13.86 6.07
N ASP A 28 -21.26 -14.90 5.29
CA ASP A 28 -20.58 -16.09 5.79
C ASP A 28 -19.16 -15.77 6.27
N ALA A 29 -18.44 -14.95 5.50
CA ALA A 29 -17.12 -14.46 5.87
C ALA A 29 -17.15 -13.68 7.19
N GLN A 30 -18.10 -12.79 7.36
CA GLN A 30 -18.29 -11.99 8.56
C GLN A 30 -18.64 -12.87 9.78
N LYS A 31 -19.50 -13.86 9.60
CA LYS A 31 -19.84 -14.84 10.65
C LYS A 31 -18.62 -15.63 11.10
N ALA A 32 -17.80 -16.10 10.16
CA ALA A 32 -16.55 -16.80 10.46
C ALA A 32 -15.55 -15.87 11.19
N TYR A 33 -15.44 -14.61 10.75
CA TYR A 33 -14.58 -13.60 11.39
C TYR A 33 -14.97 -13.37 12.86
N VAL A 34 -16.23 -13.11 13.14
CA VAL A 34 -16.73 -12.88 14.50
C VAL A 34 -16.56 -14.13 15.38
N ALA A 35 -16.65 -15.32 14.79
CA ALA A 35 -16.41 -16.59 15.48
C ALA A 35 -14.91 -16.90 15.73
N GLY A 36 -13.98 -16.01 15.34
CA GLY A 36 -12.54 -16.23 15.46
C GLY A 36 -11.95 -17.27 14.50
N LYS A 37 -12.73 -17.69 13.51
CA LYS A 37 -12.32 -18.67 12.48
C LYS A 37 -11.59 -17.97 11.33
N TRP A 38 -10.43 -17.41 11.64
CA TRP A 38 -9.70 -16.46 10.79
C TRP A 38 -9.38 -17.00 9.39
N GLN A 39 -8.97 -18.28 9.31
CA GLN A 39 -8.65 -18.90 8.02
C GLN A 39 -9.92 -19.13 7.17
N GLU A 40 -11.02 -19.56 7.79
CA GLU A 40 -12.32 -19.71 7.10
C GLU A 40 -12.82 -18.33 6.62
N ALA A 41 -12.70 -17.30 7.48
CA ALA A 41 -13.09 -15.94 7.15
C ALA A 41 -12.31 -15.41 5.95
N ALA A 42 -10.97 -15.52 5.94
CA ALA A 42 -10.13 -15.07 4.85
C ALA A 42 -10.50 -15.76 3.52
N THR A 43 -10.68 -17.08 3.54
CA THR A 43 -11.09 -17.84 2.34
C THR A 43 -12.47 -17.38 1.85
N ALA A 44 -13.41 -17.12 2.76
CA ALA A 44 -14.75 -16.67 2.40
C ALA A 44 -14.75 -15.23 1.85
N TYR A 45 -13.95 -14.31 2.44
CA TYR A 45 -13.77 -12.96 1.90
C TYR A 45 -13.13 -12.98 0.52
N GLU A 46 -12.09 -13.78 0.30
CA GLU A 46 -11.43 -13.91 -1.00
C GLU A 46 -12.42 -14.35 -2.10
N ALA A 47 -13.37 -15.25 -1.78
CA ALA A 47 -14.40 -15.69 -2.71
C ALA A 47 -15.54 -14.69 -2.90
N ALA A 48 -15.88 -13.90 -1.88
CA ALA A 48 -17.00 -12.96 -1.87
C ALA A 48 -16.63 -11.59 -2.46
N CYS A 49 -15.46 -11.03 -2.10
CA CYS A 49 -15.09 -9.65 -2.44
C CYS A 49 -15.06 -9.32 -3.94
N PRO A 50 -14.68 -10.22 -4.85
CA PRO A 50 -14.78 -9.95 -6.29
C PRO A 50 -16.20 -9.67 -6.79
N LYS A 51 -17.22 -10.20 -6.06
CA LYS A 51 -18.64 -10.08 -6.40
C LYS A 51 -19.29 -8.83 -5.82
N GLU A 52 -18.62 -8.15 -4.89
CA GLU A 52 -19.11 -6.91 -4.29
C GLU A 52 -19.14 -5.77 -5.31
N PRO A 53 -20.07 -4.81 -5.17
CA PRO A 53 -20.04 -3.56 -5.92
C PRO A 53 -18.70 -2.82 -5.73
N ASP A 54 -18.22 -2.10 -6.73
CA ASP A 54 -16.92 -1.41 -6.68
C ASP A 54 -16.78 -0.46 -5.48
N SER A 55 -17.89 0.15 -5.05
CA SER A 55 -17.92 1.02 -3.87
C SER A 55 -17.66 0.28 -2.55
N LEU A 56 -17.89 -1.02 -2.48
CA LEU A 56 -17.75 -1.86 -1.28
C LEU A 56 -16.54 -2.81 -1.35
N LYS A 57 -15.93 -2.96 -2.53
CA LYS A 57 -14.79 -3.89 -2.70
C LYS A 57 -13.62 -3.59 -1.77
N ALA A 58 -13.24 -2.33 -1.64
CA ALA A 58 -12.11 -1.95 -0.80
C ALA A 58 -12.36 -2.30 0.68
N GLU A 59 -13.57 -2.07 1.18
CA GLU A 59 -13.97 -2.45 2.53
C GLU A 59 -13.95 -3.98 2.71
N CYS A 60 -14.52 -4.71 1.75
CA CYS A 60 -14.53 -6.17 1.80
C CYS A 60 -13.10 -6.73 1.86
N TYR A 61 -12.20 -6.26 1.00
CA TYR A 61 -10.80 -6.69 1.01
C TYR A 61 -10.03 -6.24 2.26
N LEU A 62 -10.42 -5.14 2.91
CA LEU A 62 -9.85 -4.77 4.20
C LEU A 62 -10.18 -5.83 5.26
N TRP A 63 -11.41 -6.34 5.28
CA TRP A 63 -11.80 -7.45 6.17
C TRP A 63 -11.04 -8.75 5.88
N ASP A 64 -10.77 -9.06 4.61
CA ASP A 64 -9.89 -10.18 4.23
C ASP A 64 -8.46 -9.98 4.77
N VAL A 65 -7.88 -8.80 4.61
CA VAL A 65 -6.57 -8.43 5.18
C VAL A 65 -6.55 -8.63 6.69
N LEU A 66 -7.58 -8.16 7.39
CA LEU A 66 -7.69 -8.31 8.84
C LEU A 66 -7.81 -9.80 9.23
N ALA A 67 -8.60 -10.59 8.52
CA ALA A 67 -8.73 -12.02 8.78
C ALA A 67 -7.40 -12.76 8.58
N LEU A 68 -6.71 -12.51 7.46
CA LEU A 68 -5.38 -13.08 7.19
C LEU A 68 -4.36 -12.73 8.27
N SER A 69 -4.39 -11.51 8.79
CA SER A 69 -3.47 -11.07 9.84
C SER A 69 -3.64 -11.79 11.16
N GLN A 70 -4.84 -12.31 11.44
CA GLN A 70 -5.17 -12.99 12.70
C GLN A 70 -4.92 -14.51 12.66
N THR A 71 -4.58 -15.09 11.52
CA THR A 71 -4.37 -16.54 11.38
C THR A 71 -3.17 -17.07 12.18
N GLY A 72 -2.32 -16.22 12.73
CA GLY A 72 -1.08 -16.63 13.42
C GLY A 72 0.02 -17.15 12.48
N ASN A 73 -0.20 -17.12 11.17
CA ASN A 73 0.74 -17.61 10.16
C ASN A 73 1.52 -16.44 9.55
N ALA A 74 2.85 -16.49 9.63
CA ALA A 74 3.72 -15.44 9.11
C ALA A 74 3.55 -15.21 7.60
N GLN A 75 3.29 -16.26 6.82
CA GLN A 75 3.04 -16.14 5.39
C GLN A 75 1.70 -15.44 5.11
N SER A 76 0.65 -15.78 5.84
CA SER A 76 -0.65 -15.09 5.75
C SER A 76 -0.52 -13.62 6.11
N PHE A 77 0.24 -13.29 7.16
CA PHE A 77 0.52 -11.91 7.54
C PHE A 77 1.26 -11.14 6.45
N LYS A 78 2.26 -11.76 5.80
CA LYS A 78 2.97 -11.17 4.66
C LYS A 78 2.03 -10.93 3.46
N ILE A 79 1.13 -11.87 3.16
CA ILE A 79 0.11 -11.72 2.11
C ILE A 79 -0.83 -10.57 2.45
N ALA A 80 -1.32 -10.51 3.70
CA ALA A 80 -2.17 -9.43 4.19
C ALA A 80 -1.52 -8.06 3.99
N GLY A 81 -0.25 -7.90 4.35
CA GLY A 81 0.50 -6.67 4.14
C GLY A 81 0.59 -6.25 2.67
N LYS A 82 0.90 -7.19 1.77
CA LYS A 82 0.95 -6.91 0.32
C LYS A 82 -0.43 -6.53 -0.26
N ARG A 83 -1.49 -7.20 0.19
CA ARG A 83 -2.88 -6.83 -0.20
C ARG A 83 -3.21 -5.43 0.28
N LEU A 84 -2.89 -5.10 1.52
CA LEU A 84 -3.13 -3.78 2.11
C LEU A 84 -2.41 -2.68 1.34
N ASP A 85 -1.12 -2.86 1.03
CA ASP A 85 -0.36 -1.90 0.21
C ASP A 85 -1.01 -1.69 -1.17
N SER A 86 -1.47 -2.77 -1.81
CA SER A 86 -2.19 -2.69 -3.10
C SER A 86 -3.53 -1.97 -2.98
N LEU A 87 -4.26 -2.16 -1.88
CA LEU A 87 -5.52 -1.47 -1.62
C LEU A 87 -5.30 0.03 -1.43
N ILE A 88 -4.29 0.43 -0.64
CA ILE A 88 -3.94 1.83 -0.42
C ILE A 88 -3.57 2.52 -1.75
N GLN A 89 -2.80 1.83 -2.61
CA GLN A 89 -2.41 2.38 -3.92
C GLN A 89 -3.59 2.62 -4.86
N LYS A 90 -4.65 1.83 -4.75
CA LYS A 90 -5.84 1.89 -5.62
C LYS A 90 -6.97 2.72 -5.04
N ALA A 91 -6.96 2.96 -3.74
CA ALA A 91 -8.05 3.64 -3.05
C ALA A 91 -8.06 5.14 -3.38
N ASN A 92 -9.27 5.70 -3.47
CA ASN A 92 -9.46 7.14 -3.62
C ASN A 92 -9.25 7.83 -2.26
N PRO A 93 -8.29 8.78 -2.14
CA PRO A 93 -8.02 9.49 -0.90
C PRO A 93 -9.20 10.31 -0.32
N GLN A 94 -10.20 10.62 -1.14
CA GLN A 94 -11.41 11.34 -0.73
C GLN A 94 -12.49 10.44 -0.11
N LYS A 95 -12.26 9.13 -0.06
CA LYS A 95 -13.19 8.17 0.53
C LYS A 95 -12.75 7.77 1.93
N ALA A 96 -13.70 7.66 2.88
CA ALA A 96 -13.42 7.30 4.26
C ALA A 96 -12.59 6.01 4.40
N ILE A 97 -12.82 5.03 3.53
CA ILE A 97 -12.06 3.77 3.52
C ILE A 97 -10.54 3.99 3.38
N TYR A 98 -10.10 5.07 2.75
CA TYR A 98 -8.68 5.37 2.58
C TYR A 98 -7.98 5.58 3.93
N ALA A 99 -8.62 6.33 4.84
CA ALA A 99 -8.11 6.51 6.20
C ALA A 99 -8.08 5.19 6.99
N ASP A 100 -9.09 4.31 6.81
CA ASP A 100 -9.11 2.99 7.46
C ASP A 100 -7.97 2.09 6.96
N LEU A 101 -7.68 2.12 5.66
CA LEU A 101 -6.56 1.39 5.08
C LEU A 101 -5.21 1.89 5.62
N LEU A 102 -5.01 3.20 5.69
CA LEU A 102 -3.79 3.82 6.23
C LEU A 102 -3.63 3.53 7.72
N MET A 103 -4.70 3.63 8.50
CA MET A 103 -4.71 3.31 9.93
C MET A 103 -4.35 1.83 10.15
N THR A 104 -4.90 0.92 9.33
CA THR A 104 -4.55 -0.50 9.38
C THR A 104 -3.08 -0.71 9.01
N SER A 105 -2.57 -0.01 8.00
CA SER A 105 -1.15 -0.06 7.63
C SER A 105 -0.24 0.43 8.77
N ALA A 106 -0.61 1.50 9.46
CA ALA A 106 0.10 1.98 10.63
C ALA A 106 0.18 0.90 11.73
N GLN A 107 -0.91 0.19 11.99
CA GLN A 107 -0.94 -0.91 12.96
C GLN A 107 -0.06 -2.09 12.53
N PHE A 108 -0.08 -2.48 11.25
CA PHE A 108 0.81 -3.52 10.72
C PHE A 108 2.29 -3.13 10.86
N ARG A 109 2.63 -1.89 10.53
CA ARG A 109 3.99 -1.36 10.65
C ARG A 109 4.43 -1.26 12.10
N LEU A 110 3.53 -0.85 13.00
CA LEU A 110 3.78 -0.85 14.44
C LEU A 110 4.11 -2.27 14.94
N TYR A 111 3.31 -3.26 14.55
CA TYR A 111 3.55 -4.65 14.91
C TYR A 111 4.89 -5.18 14.38
N MET A 112 5.30 -4.74 13.19
CA MET A 112 6.59 -5.09 12.59
C MET A 112 7.78 -4.30 13.16
N GLY A 113 7.59 -3.41 14.14
CA GLY A 113 8.64 -2.54 14.68
C GLY A 113 9.08 -1.41 13.74
N LYS A 114 8.31 -1.12 12.67
CA LYS A 114 8.59 -0.07 11.69
C LYS A 114 7.95 1.24 12.11
N TYR A 115 8.41 1.79 13.21
CA TYR A 115 7.72 2.89 13.93
C TYR A 115 7.62 4.18 13.12
N ASP A 116 8.67 4.56 12.39
CA ASP A 116 8.66 5.77 11.56
C ASP A 116 7.61 5.67 10.44
N LEU A 117 7.56 4.52 9.77
CA LEU A 117 6.56 4.28 8.73
C LEU A 117 5.13 4.20 9.30
N ALA A 118 4.98 3.64 10.51
CA ALA A 118 3.69 3.63 11.20
C ALA A 118 3.22 5.06 11.51
N ALA A 119 4.13 5.94 11.94
CA ALA A 119 3.83 7.34 12.20
C ALA A 119 3.41 8.07 10.92
N GLU A 120 4.09 7.85 9.81
CA GLU A 120 3.80 8.47 8.52
C GLU A 120 2.41 8.06 8.00
N ASP A 121 2.07 6.78 8.05
CA ASP A 121 0.75 6.30 7.64
C ASP A 121 -0.35 6.85 8.56
N LEU A 122 -0.07 6.93 9.87
CA LEU A 122 -1.06 7.44 10.82
C LEU A 122 -1.32 8.93 10.63
N VAL A 123 -0.29 9.75 10.36
CA VAL A 123 -0.47 11.15 10.00
C VAL A 123 -1.36 11.29 8.78
N ARG A 124 -1.09 10.52 7.72
CA ARG A 124 -1.92 10.54 6.50
C ARG A 124 -3.35 10.06 6.77
N ALA A 125 -3.52 9.05 7.63
CA ALA A 125 -4.84 8.59 8.03
C ALA A 125 -5.64 9.69 8.73
N ILE A 126 -4.99 10.45 9.62
CA ILE A 126 -5.61 11.58 10.32
C ILE A 126 -6.01 12.70 9.35
N GLU A 127 -5.11 13.07 8.43
CA GLU A 127 -5.33 14.13 7.43
C GLU A 127 -6.48 13.80 6.45
N THR A 128 -6.78 12.53 6.24
CA THR A 128 -7.84 12.06 5.32
C THR A 128 -9.06 11.48 6.06
N SER A 129 -9.08 11.56 7.39
CA SER A 129 -10.11 10.93 8.21
C SER A 129 -11.44 11.69 8.18
N HIS A 130 -12.50 10.94 8.45
CA HIS A 130 -13.84 11.47 8.68
C HIS A 130 -14.14 11.49 10.19
N PRO A 131 -15.11 12.32 10.64
CA PRO A 131 -15.42 12.49 12.06
C PRO A 131 -15.72 11.17 12.82
N ASN A 132 -16.32 10.20 12.15
CA ASN A 132 -16.64 8.90 12.74
C ASN A 132 -15.42 8.00 13.01
N GLN A 133 -14.25 8.34 12.46
CA GLN A 133 -13.00 7.59 12.63
C GLN A 133 -12.13 8.12 13.79
N VAL A 134 -12.44 9.29 14.33
CA VAL A 134 -11.64 10.00 15.35
C VAL A 134 -11.33 9.11 16.56
N THR A 135 -12.34 8.45 17.10
CA THR A 135 -12.17 7.62 18.32
C THR A 135 -11.19 6.46 18.11
N VAL A 136 -11.21 5.85 16.94
CA VAL A 136 -10.31 4.74 16.62
C VAL A 136 -8.89 5.26 16.37
N LEU A 137 -8.76 6.37 15.62
CA LEU A 137 -7.48 7.02 15.37
C LEU A 137 -6.80 7.47 16.67
N GLN A 138 -7.53 7.99 17.64
CA GLN A 138 -6.98 8.32 18.97
C GLN A 138 -6.34 7.12 19.67
N LYS A 139 -6.96 5.93 19.57
CA LYS A 139 -6.40 4.69 20.12
C LYS A 139 -5.10 4.29 19.41
N VAL A 140 -5.06 4.43 18.09
CA VAL A 140 -3.85 4.13 17.29
C VAL A 140 -2.75 5.16 17.59
N CYS A 141 -3.09 6.45 17.74
CA CYS A 141 -2.17 7.48 18.21
C CYS A 141 -1.51 7.10 19.55
N ALA A 142 -2.32 6.70 20.53
CA ALA A 142 -1.81 6.27 21.84
C ALA A 142 -0.86 5.07 21.76
N ALA A 143 -1.02 4.21 20.76
CA ALA A 143 -0.15 3.06 20.56
C ALA A 143 1.16 3.39 19.81
N VAL A 144 1.13 4.33 18.86
CA VAL A 144 2.28 4.67 18.00
C VAL A 144 3.18 5.73 18.61
N GLN A 145 2.61 6.81 19.19
CA GLN A 145 3.37 7.94 19.73
C GLN A 145 4.48 7.54 20.72
N PRO A 146 4.27 6.61 21.67
CA PRO A 146 5.33 6.23 22.61
C PRO A 146 6.52 5.50 21.95
N LYS A 147 6.37 5.05 20.72
CA LYS A 147 7.36 4.24 19.99
C LYS A 147 8.27 5.06 19.07
N VAL A 148 7.89 6.31 18.77
CA VAL A 148 8.60 7.14 17.80
C VAL A 148 8.57 8.60 18.21
N LYS A 149 9.70 9.28 18.07
CA LYS A 149 9.78 10.75 18.22
C LYS A 149 9.48 11.40 16.87
N ASN A 150 8.25 11.81 16.64
CA ASN A 150 7.80 12.43 15.39
C ASN A 150 6.87 13.61 15.75
N GLU A 151 7.37 14.84 15.54
CA GLU A 151 6.64 16.07 15.88
C GLU A 151 5.33 16.20 15.09
N ARG A 152 5.35 15.88 13.80
CA ARG A 152 4.16 15.93 12.94
C ARG A 152 3.08 14.95 13.41
N LEU A 153 3.45 13.76 13.86
CA LEU A 153 2.52 12.81 14.46
C LEU A 153 1.96 13.36 15.77
N SER A 154 2.82 13.94 16.61
CA SER A 154 2.39 14.50 17.90
C SER A 154 1.39 15.64 17.70
N GLU A 155 1.63 16.51 16.73
CA GLU A 155 0.73 17.58 16.35
C GLU A 155 -0.60 17.04 15.79
N ALA A 156 -0.53 16.13 14.81
CA ALA A 156 -1.72 15.53 14.19
C ALA A 156 -2.61 14.82 15.22
N CYS A 157 -2.02 13.99 16.07
CA CYS A 157 -2.75 13.31 17.14
C CYS A 157 -3.30 14.28 18.19
N GLY A 158 -2.56 15.32 18.53
CA GLY A 158 -2.96 16.34 19.50
C GLY A 158 -4.13 17.20 19.02
N ASN A 159 -4.29 17.37 17.71
CA ASN A 159 -5.37 18.13 17.09
C ASN A 159 -6.57 17.28 16.68
N LEU A 160 -6.44 15.96 16.74
CA LEU A 160 -7.46 15.01 16.31
C LEU A 160 -8.75 15.17 17.14
N GLY A 161 -9.86 15.49 16.46
CA GLY A 161 -11.17 15.70 17.06
C GLY A 161 -11.38 17.10 17.65
N LYS A 162 -10.39 18.02 17.57
CA LYS A 162 -10.60 19.42 17.89
C LYS A 162 -11.28 20.12 16.70
N PRO A 163 -12.18 21.09 16.94
CA PRO A 163 -12.68 21.93 15.87
C PRO A 163 -11.49 22.67 15.22
N ALA A 164 -11.48 22.70 13.88
CA ALA A 164 -10.49 23.46 13.15
C ALA A 164 -10.49 24.91 13.66
N PRO A 165 -9.32 25.54 13.90
CA PRO A 165 -9.28 26.96 14.20
C PRO A 165 -10.00 27.71 13.08
N ALA A 166 -10.90 28.60 13.45
CA ALA A 166 -11.72 29.40 12.53
C ALA A 166 -10.84 30.42 11.79
N THR A 167 -9.99 29.92 10.90
CA THR A 167 -9.24 30.72 9.93
C THR A 167 -9.10 29.88 8.67
N ALA A 168 -9.97 30.15 7.73
CA ALA A 168 -9.64 30.25 6.32
C ALA A 168 -10.92 30.14 5.51
N GLU A 169 -11.30 31.23 5.01
CA GLU A 169 -11.63 31.53 3.62
C GLU A 169 -12.19 30.36 2.79
N LYS A 170 -13.42 30.55 2.42
CA LYS A 170 -14.21 29.78 1.47
C LYS A 170 -13.39 29.46 0.21
N ALA A 171 -13.05 28.21 0.01
CA ALA A 171 -12.81 27.71 -1.34
C ALA A 171 -14.15 27.32 -1.95
N GLN A 172 -14.69 28.19 -2.80
CA GLN A 172 -15.78 27.92 -3.73
C GLN A 172 -15.41 26.78 -4.67
N PRO A 173 -16.37 25.91 -5.06
CA PRO A 173 -16.11 24.92 -6.10
C PRO A 173 -15.82 25.62 -7.42
N PRO A 174 -14.84 25.22 -8.20
CA PRO A 174 -14.61 25.79 -9.51
C PRO A 174 -15.73 25.38 -10.46
N ALA A 175 -16.42 26.39 -10.99
CA ALA A 175 -17.32 26.30 -12.11
C ALA A 175 -16.55 25.86 -13.37
N ALA A 176 -17.25 25.14 -14.23
CA ALA A 176 -16.82 24.70 -15.53
C ALA A 176 -16.10 25.81 -16.34
N VAL A 177 -14.91 25.50 -16.83
CA VAL A 177 -14.20 26.38 -17.77
C VAL A 177 -14.17 25.72 -19.13
N GLN A 178 -14.77 26.40 -20.10
CA GLN A 178 -14.59 26.19 -21.54
C GLN A 178 -13.21 26.71 -22.00
N PRO A 179 -12.67 26.23 -23.13
CA PRO A 179 -11.31 26.50 -23.55
C PRO A 179 -11.18 27.83 -24.28
N ALA A 180 -10.14 28.58 -23.95
CA ALA A 180 -9.67 29.67 -24.80
C ALA A 180 -8.15 29.92 -24.68
N LYS A 181 -7.52 29.72 -25.83
CA LYS A 181 -6.39 30.44 -26.45
C LYS A 181 -5.14 30.81 -25.66
N GLU A 182 -4.05 30.37 -26.29
CA GLU A 182 -2.67 30.85 -26.17
C GLU A 182 -2.54 32.37 -25.99
N GLU A 183 -1.67 32.78 -25.06
CA GLU A 183 -0.72 33.88 -25.33
C GLU A 183 0.52 33.79 -24.43
N LYS A 184 1.57 34.36 -24.90
CA LYS A 184 3.00 34.15 -24.79
C LYS A 184 3.61 34.98 -23.66
N ALA A 185 4.64 34.39 -23.01
CA ALA A 185 5.87 35.03 -22.46
C ALA A 185 5.79 35.88 -21.19
N ALA A 186 6.49 35.44 -20.13
CA ALA A 186 7.75 36.05 -19.69
C ALA A 186 8.27 35.43 -18.40
N SER A 187 9.48 34.94 -18.49
CA SER A 187 10.62 35.00 -17.54
C SER A 187 10.35 35.19 -16.06
N ALA A 188 10.69 34.16 -15.25
CA ALA A 188 11.29 34.36 -13.93
C ALA A 188 12.14 33.14 -13.53
N GLU A 189 13.41 33.39 -13.48
CA GLU A 189 14.44 32.94 -12.56
C GLU A 189 14.57 31.43 -12.30
N VAL A 190 15.50 30.86 -13.03
CA VAL A 190 16.08 29.53 -12.87
C VAL A 190 16.93 29.50 -11.61
N VAL A 191 16.46 28.84 -10.55
CA VAL A 191 17.34 28.33 -9.49
C VAL A 191 18.12 27.16 -10.09
N PRO A 192 19.46 27.13 -10.03
CA PRO A 192 20.24 26.11 -10.70
C PRO A 192 19.99 24.74 -10.07
N GLU A 193 19.32 23.92 -10.81
CA GLU A 193 19.25 22.47 -10.60
C GLU A 193 20.68 21.92 -10.64
N LYS A 194 21.18 21.48 -9.48
CA LYS A 194 22.47 20.84 -9.37
C LYS A 194 22.41 19.57 -10.22
N LYS A 195 22.88 19.66 -11.45
CA LYS A 195 23.05 18.53 -12.37
C LYS A 195 23.74 17.41 -11.60
N ALA A 196 23.03 16.31 -11.40
CA ALA A 196 23.64 15.06 -10.98
C ALA A 196 24.76 14.75 -11.96
N GLN A 197 25.98 14.58 -11.45
CA GLN A 197 27.13 14.15 -12.25
C GLN A 197 26.77 12.85 -12.96
N PRO A 198 27.17 12.66 -14.23
CA PRO A 198 27.03 11.37 -14.90
C PRO A 198 27.83 10.35 -14.10
N GLN A 199 27.15 9.48 -13.41
CA GLN A 199 27.81 8.33 -12.79
C GLN A 199 27.94 7.29 -13.89
N ASP A 200 29.17 7.00 -14.28
CA ASP A 200 29.51 6.00 -15.27
C ASP A 200 29.01 4.64 -14.82
N GLY A 201 28.01 4.12 -15.52
CA GLY A 201 27.50 2.79 -15.28
C GLY A 201 26.12 2.55 -15.91
N ASN A 202 25.91 1.34 -16.40
CA ASN A 202 24.67 0.94 -17.07
C ASN A 202 23.67 0.22 -16.16
N TRP A 203 24.03 -0.04 -14.90
CA TRP A 203 23.18 -0.77 -13.97
C TRP A 203 22.53 0.17 -12.96
N TYR A 204 21.28 -0.07 -12.64
CA TYR A 204 20.55 0.65 -11.59
C TYR A 204 19.62 -0.29 -10.83
N LEU A 205 19.19 0.11 -9.64
CA LEU A 205 18.17 -0.61 -8.90
C LEU A 205 16.82 0.11 -9.07
N GLN A 206 15.81 -0.63 -9.47
CA GLN A 206 14.42 -0.20 -9.36
C GLN A 206 13.91 -0.55 -7.97
N LEU A 207 13.45 0.47 -7.23
CA LEU A 207 13.06 0.41 -5.83
C LEU A 207 11.54 0.40 -5.65
N GLY A 208 10.82 0.78 -6.70
CA GLY A 208 9.36 0.77 -6.73
C GLY A 208 8.81 1.20 -8.08
N ALA A 209 7.54 0.85 -8.32
CA ALA A 209 6.77 1.29 -9.47
C ALA A 209 5.37 1.69 -8.98
N PHE A 210 4.99 2.94 -9.18
CA PHE A 210 3.78 3.54 -8.61
C PHE A 210 2.87 4.04 -9.72
N GLY A 211 1.57 3.85 -9.57
CA GLY A 211 0.56 4.46 -10.46
C GLY A 211 0.25 5.91 -10.12
N VAL A 212 0.73 6.40 -8.96
CA VAL A 212 0.49 7.76 -8.47
C VAL A 212 1.83 8.41 -8.16
N LYS A 213 2.07 9.60 -8.72
CA LYS A 213 3.35 10.32 -8.60
C LYS A 213 3.75 10.63 -7.17
N SER A 214 2.80 11.07 -6.34
CA SER A 214 3.06 11.41 -4.94
C SER A 214 3.60 10.22 -4.11
N ASN A 215 3.23 8.98 -4.46
CA ASN A 215 3.75 7.79 -3.78
C ASN A 215 5.22 7.53 -4.15
N ALA A 216 5.61 7.80 -5.39
CA ALA A 216 7.00 7.74 -5.83
C ALA A 216 7.84 8.85 -5.17
N GLU A 217 7.33 10.07 -5.13
CA GLU A 217 7.96 11.22 -4.45
C GLU A 217 8.15 10.96 -2.95
N PHE A 218 7.16 10.34 -2.31
CA PHE A 218 7.25 9.95 -0.91
C PHE A 218 8.40 8.97 -0.65
N LEU A 219 8.53 7.90 -1.49
CA LEU A 219 9.64 6.96 -1.36
C LEU A 219 10.99 7.65 -1.56
N VAL A 220 11.12 8.51 -2.59
CA VAL A 220 12.35 9.28 -2.86
C VAL A 220 12.72 10.18 -1.68
N ASN A 221 11.75 10.92 -1.13
CA ASN A 221 11.99 11.81 0.01
C ASN A 221 12.45 11.04 1.25
N ASN A 222 11.88 9.87 1.51
CA ASN A 222 12.29 9.01 2.62
C ASN A 222 13.71 8.46 2.46
N LEU A 223 14.05 8.03 1.24
CA LEU A 223 15.38 7.55 0.93
C LEU A 223 16.42 8.66 1.01
N LYS A 224 16.08 9.87 0.52
CA LYS A 224 16.94 11.05 0.61
C LYS A 224 17.25 11.45 2.05
N LYS A 225 16.30 11.39 2.97
CA LYS A 225 16.53 11.62 4.41
C LYS A 225 17.51 10.63 5.02
N ARG A 226 17.69 9.46 4.41
CA ARG A 226 18.63 8.40 4.82
C ARG A 226 19.93 8.40 4.01
N GLY A 227 20.17 9.45 3.21
CA GLY A 227 21.37 9.59 2.39
C GLY A 227 21.39 8.71 1.13
N ILE A 228 20.23 8.16 0.73
CA ILE A 228 20.12 7.35 -0.48
C ILE A 228 19.50 8.20 -1.58
N GLU A 229 20.30 8.51 -2.60
CA GLU A 229 19.86 9.28 -3.76
C GLU A 229 19.07 8.41 -4.73
N CYS A 230 17.88 8.89 -5.10
CA CYS A 230 16.98 8.22 -6.03
C CYS A 230 16.34 9.24 -6.96
N THR A 231 15.96 8.78 -8.16
CA THR A 231 15.23 9.55 -9.16
C THR A 231 13.91 8.88 -9.50
N ILE A 232 12.97 9.64 -10.04
CA ILE A 232 11.70 9.15 -10.56
C ILE A 232 11.76 9.19 -12.07
N GLU A 233 11.57 8.05 -12.72
CA GLU A 233 11.36 7.94 -14.16
C GLU A 233 9.87 7.76 -14.43
N GLU A 234 9.29 8.64 -15.23
CA GLU A 234 7.90 8.53 -15.66
C GLU A 234 7.81 7.70 -16.94
N ARG A 235 7.04 6.62 -16.91
CA ARG A 235 6.73 5.78 -18.07
C ARG A 235 5.26 5.87 -18.40
N VAL A 236 4.97 6.54 -19.51
CA VAL A 236 3.63 6.64 -20.06
C VAL A 236 3.36 5.38 -20.89
N GLY A 237 2.41 4.55 -20.45
CA GLY A 237 1.90 3.41 -21.20
C GLY A 237 0.54 3.73 -21.83
N GLU A 238 0.06 2.83 -22.69
CA GLU A 238 -1.22 3.04 -23.40
C GLU A 238 -2.44 3.19 -22.46
N THR A 239 -2.43 2.52 -21.31
CA THR A 239 -3.57 2.53 -20.37
C THR A 239 -3.27 3.21 -19.04
N LYS A 240 -1.99 3.42 -18.70
CA LYS A 240 -1.59 4.00 -17.41
C LYS A 240 -0.18 4.56 -17.45
N THR A 241 0.05 5.60 -16.66
CA THR A 241 1.38 6.12 -16.36
C THR A 241 1.94 5.42 -15.12
N LEU A 242 3.22 5.05 -15.15
CA LEU A 242 3.96 4.49 -14.02
C LEU A 242 5.13 5.41 -13.66
N TYR A 243 5.29 5.63 -12.37
CA TYR A 243 6.40 6.39 -11.77
C TYR A 243 7.37 5.39 -11.13
N LEU A 244 8.52 5.19 -11.79
CA LEU A 244 9.54 4.23 -11.36
C LEU A 244 10.57 4.94 -10.49
N VAL A 245 10.75 4.48 -9.26
CA VAL A 245 11.82 5.00 -8.40
C VAL A 245 13.07 4.18 -8.64
N GLN A 246 14.16 4.86 -8.99
CA GLN A 246 15.44 4.26 -9.36
C GLN A 246 16.57 4.83 -8.51
N SER A 247 17.55 3.97 -8.18
CA SER A 247 18.80 4.39 -7.56
C SER A 247 19.70 5.15 -8.55
N LYS A 248 20.82 5.65 -8.07
CA LYS A 248 21.94 6.02 -8.92
C LYS A 248 22.41 4.85 -9.80
N ASN A 249 23.21 5.15 -10.82
CA ASN A 249 23.80 4.13 -11.69
C ASN A 249 25.04 3.47 -11.03
N PHE A 250 25.29 2.23 -11.44
CA PHE A 250 26.46 1.43 -11.03
C PHE A 250 27.15 0.84 -12.26
N GLU A 251 28.46 0.65 -12.17
CA GLU A 251 29.27 0.08 -13.26
C GLU A 251 28.90 -1.36 -13.58
N THR A 252 28.61 -2.17 -12.53
CA THR A 252 28.29 -3.58 -12.69
C THR A 252 27.01 -3.95 -11.92
N LYS A 253 26.41 -5.08 -12.29
CA LYS A 253 25.23 -5.63 -11.62
C LYS A 253 25.53 -5.98 -10.16
N GLU A 254 26.70 -6.53 -9.93
CA GLU A 254 27.16 -6.95 -8.59
C GLU A 254 27.24 -5.73 -7.65
N LYS A 255 27.88 -4.63 -8.11
CA LYS A 255 27.95 -3.37 -7.32
C LYS A 255 26.57 -2.81 -7.00
N ALA A 256 25.60 -2.93 -7.94
CA ALA A 256 24.23 -2.52 -7.67
C ALA A 256 23.58 -3.40 -6.60
N ILE A 257 23.73 -4.72 -6.70
CA ILE A 257 23.16 -5.68 -5.74
C ILE A 257 23.77 -5.49 -4.35
N ASP A 258 25.10 -5.33 -4.26
CA ASP A 258 25.80 -5.09 -2.99
C ASP A 258 25.30 -3.82 -2.30
N PHE A 259 25.14 -2.75 -3.07
CA PHE A 259 24.53 -1.52 -2.55
C PHE A 259 23.10 -1.76 -2.05
N GLY A 260 22.29 -2.52 -2.78
CA GLY A 260 20.94 -2.90 -2.36
C GLY A 260 20.93 -3.70 -1.08
N ALA A 261 21.83 -4.69 -0.97
CA ALA A 261 21.96 -5.52 0.23
C ALA A 261 22.39 -4.70 1.45
N GLU A 262 23.36 -3.81 1.28
CA GLU A 262 23.88 -2.98 2.37
C GLU A 262 22.92 -1.87 2.81
N LYS A 263 22.33 -1.14 1.87
CA LYS A 263 21.58 0.10 2.15
C LYS A 263 20.07 -0.07 2.15
N LEU A 264 19.52 -0.98 1.33
CA LEU A 264 18.08 -1.10 1.12
C LEU A 264 17.46 -2.27 1.90
N THR A 265 18.17 -3.40 2.01
CA THR A 265 17.68 -4.56 2.77
C THR A 265 17.42 -4.23 4.25
N PRO A 266 18.30 -3.49 4.97
CA PRO A 266 18.03 -3.10 6.36
C PRO A 266 16.78 -2.20 6.51
N LEU A 267 16.41 -1.49 5.44
CA LEU A 267 15.20 -0.65 5.37
C LEU A 267 13.96 -1.41 4.89
N ASN A 268 14.10 -2.72 4.64
CA ASN A 268 13.05 -3.58 4.10
C ASN A 268 12.51 -3.11 2.73
N ILE A 269 13.37 -2.49 1.91
CA ILE A 269 13.04 -2.03 0.57
C ILE A 269 13.44 -3.13 -0.40
N GLU A 270 12.42 -3.65 -1.11
CA GLU A 270 12.64 -4.60 -2.21
C GLU A 270 13.26 -3.85 -3.39
N PHE A 271 14.25 -4.44 -4.04
CA PHE A 271 14.89 -3.86 -5.21
C PHE A 271 15.15 -4.92 -6.29
N ARG A 272 15.23 -4.46 -7.52
CA ARG A 272 15.64 -5.29 -8.66
C ARG A 272 16.67 -4.54 -9.50
N ALA A 273 17.74 -5.25 -9.89
CA ALA A 273 18.78 -4.69 -10.74
C ALA A 273 18.37 -4.76 -12.23
N TYR A 274 18.51 -3.64 -12.91
CA TYR A 274 18.25 -3.49 -14.35
C TYR A 274 19.45 -2.84 -15.02
N SER A 275 19.66 -3.18 -16.31
CA SER A 275 20.62 -2.52 -17.17
C SER A 275 19.92 -1.50 -18.06
N ARG A 276 20.49 -0.30 -18.17
CA ARG A 276 20.13 0.66 -19.24
C ARG A 276 20.71 0.13 -20.55
N LYS A 277 19.86 -0.01 -21.55
CA LYS A 277 20.30 -0.36 -22.91
C LYS A 277 20.96 0.82 -23.58
#